data_43467ebb204662879ba7a1231267a0ef
#
_entry.id   43467ebb204662879ba7a1231267a0ef
#
_cell.length_a   1.000
_cell.length_b   1.000
_cell.length_c   1.000
_cell.angle_alpha   90.00
_cell.angle_beta   90.00
_cell.angle_gamma   90.00
#
_symmetry.space_group_name_H-M   'P 1'
#
loop_
_entity.id
_entity.type
_entity.pdbx_description
1 polymer ?
#
loop_
_entity_poly.entity_id
_entity_poly.type
_entity_poly.pdbx_seq_one_letter_code
_entity_poly.pdbx_strand_id
1 'polypeptide(L)'
;MMNLAILNRLRGSVVNVLGASRFSSWVGGIGTKEINTEPNSRPIIDPDVNPLMKTRELNLLPKFSEPRQAWIETLNCIEDKIIGLTTLHPEVFGVGPRIDMIHLNVKWQRNIRYVSFAHAPSRHEMPGTRRKPRPQKGTGRSRHGDLRSPLFTKTGGVAHGPRSPTPHFFVLGIWERIIGLTSTLSIKHAQDDLHIVDSLDIPTENKGYIQDLVEARKWGPSVLMVDVPDMMPRNITVATDEITHINLMPVYG
;
A
#
# COMPACT_ATOMS: atom_id res chain seq x y z
N MET A 1 -18.97 9.10 -15.80
CA MET A 1 -19.26 9.12 -14.36
C MET A 1 -18.25 8.22 -13.68
N MET A 2 -17.14 8.77 -13.19
CA MET A 2 -16.12 8.01 -12.46
C MET A 2 -16.65 7.72 -11.05
N ASN A 3 -16.64 6.45 -10.69
CA ASN A 3 -17.20 5.90 -9.47
C ASN A 3 -16.58 6.54 -8.22
N LEU A 4 -17.38 7.24 -7.42
CA LEU A 4 -17.04 7.81 -6.11
C LEU A 4 -16.50 6.75 -5.11
N ALA A 5 -16.73 5.48 -5.37
CA ALA A 5 -16.26 4.36 -4.55
C ALA A 5 -14.72 4.19 -4.53
N ILE A 6 -14.00 4.79 -5.47
CA ILE A 6 -12.54 4.68 -5.55
C ILE A 6 -11.85 5.69 -4.62
N LEU A 7 -12.45 6.86 -4.45
CA LEU A 7 -11.94 7.88 -3.53
C LEU A 7 -12.15 7.52 -2.05
N ASN A 8 -13.20 6.77 -1.75
CA ASN A 8 -13.47 6.33 -0.37
C ASN A 8 -12.53 5.21 0.13
N ARG A 9 -11.86 4.46 -0.77
CA ARG A 9 -10.85 3.47 -0.37
C ARG A 9 -9.48 4.09 -0.03
N LEU A 10 -9.25 5.34 -0.36
CA LEU A 10 -8.02 6.07 -0.03
C LEU A 10 -8.12 6.83 1.32
N ARG A 11 -9.26 6.78 1.99
CA ARG A 11 -9.48 7.38 3.31
C ARG A 11 -9.05 6.47 4.48
N GLY A 12 -8.27 5.42 4.22
CA GLY A 12 -7.67 4.64 5.27
C GLY A 12 -6.51 5.37 5.94
N SER A 13 -6.50 5.41 7.24
CA SER A 13 -5.37 5.90 8.03
C SER A 13 -4.20 4.91 7.92
N VAL A 14 -2.98 5.42 7.77
CA VAL A 14 -1.76 4.61 7.74
C VAL A 14 -1.11 4.74 9.11
N VAL A 15 -1.09 3.64 9.86
CA VAL A 15 -0.39 3.55 11.14
C VAL A 15 1.00 3.02 10.88
N ASN A 16 2.01 3.81 11.18
CA ASN A 16 3.41 3.42 10.98
C ASN A 16 4.10 3.26 12.33
N VAL A 17 4.49 2.03 12.67
CA VAL A 17 5.24 1.74 13.88
C VAL A 17 6.72 1.85 13.56
N LEU A 18 7.33 2.94 13.94
CA LEU A 18 8.78 3.04 14.02
C LEU A 18 9.19 2.64 15.45
N GLY A 19 9.27 1.33 15.72
CA GLY A 19 9.80 0.82 16.96
C GLY A 19 11.20 1.36 17.23
N ALA A 20 11.29 2.42 18.02
CA ALA A 20 12.55 3.11 18.33
C ALA A 20 13.49 2.30 19.22
N SER A 21 13.07 1.14 19.74
CA SER A 21 13.78 0.42 20.79
C SER A 21 14.74 -0.68 20.32
N ARG A 22 14.80 -1.03 19.03
CA ARG A 22 15.64 -2.16 18.54
C ARG A 22 16.77 -1.80 17.59
N PHE A 23 17.03 -0.52 17.30
CA PHE A 23 18.16 -0.13 16.44
C PHE A 23 19.51 0.02 17.17
N SER A 24 19.59 -0.19 18.49
CA SER A 24 20.85 -0.06 19.25
C SER A 24 21.73 -1.32 19.28
N SER A 25 21.31 -2.45 18.71
CA SER A 25 22.05 -3.71 18.80
C SER A 25 22.97 -4.05 17.63
N TRP A 26 23.12 -3.15 16.65
CA TRP A 26 23.94 -3.42 15.45
C TRP A 26 25.18 -2.53 15.26
N VAL A 27 25.70 -1.93 16.32
CA VAL A 27 27.05 -1.32 16.29
C VAL A 27 27.89 -2.02 17.32
N GLY A 28 28.67 -2.99 16.86
CA GLY A 28 29.64 -3.72 17.64
C GLY A 28 30.80 -2.84 18.09
N GLY A 29 31.08 -2.87 19.39
CA GLY A 29 32.40 -2.88 19.94
C GLY A 29 33.19 -1.59 19.96
N ILE A 30 33.00 -0.72 20.97
CA ILE A 30 34.04 0.03 21.60
C ILE A 30 33.67 0.15 23.09
N GLY A 31 34.59 -0.28 23.92
CA GLY A 31 34.67 -0.34 25.38
C GLY A 31 33.58 0.29 26.25
N THR A 32 32.83 -0.56 26.92
CA THR A 32 31.88 -0.17 27.97
C THR A 32 32.57 -0.02 29.30
N LYS A 33 32.56 1.19 29.86
CA LYS A 33 32.66 1.36 31.30
C LYS A 33 31.33 0.90 31.92
N GLU A 34 31.39 -0.08 32.79
CA GLU A 34 30.26 -0.54 33.58
C GLU A 34 29.69 0.61 34.42
N ILE A 35 28.53 1.09 34.08
CA ILE A 35 27.70 1.92 34.93
C ILE A 35 26.73 0.97 35.62
N ASN A 36 26.94 0.74 36.92
CA ASN A 36 26.02 0.02 37.78
C ASN A 36 24.69 0.79 37.83
N THR A 37 23.73 0.37 37.04
CA THR A 37 22.34 0.83 37.15
C THR A 37 21.54 -0.22 37.88
N GLU A 38 21.05 0.11 39.04
CA GLU A 38 20.08 -0.67 39.82
C GLU A 38 18.87 -1.01 38.98
N PRO A 39 18.42 -2.28 38.93
CA PRO A 39 17.25 -2.65 38.16
C PRO A 39 15.99 -2.40 38.96
N ASN A 40 15.39 -1.27 38.89
CA ASN A 40 13.97 -1.05 39.17
C ASN A 40 13.58 0.37 39.61
N SER A 41 13.85 1.36 38.81
CA SER A 41 13.06 2.59 38.92
C SER A 41 12.61 2.96 37.50
N ARG A 42 11.39 2.56 37.12
CA ARG A 42 10.72 3.20 36.00
C ARG A 42 10.69 4.69 36.31
N PRO A 43 11.17 5.58 35.43
CA PRO A 43 10.99 6.99 35.66
C PRO A 43 9.48 7.24 35.78
N ILE A 44 9.05 7.74 36.93
CA ILE A 44 7.70 8.26 37.12
C ILE A 44 7.65 9.48 36.20
N ILE A 45 7.01 9.33 35.03
CA ILE A 45 6.75 10.45 34.12
C ILE A 45 5.60 11.22 34.76
N ASP A 46 5.93 12.33 35.39
CA ASP A 46 4.92 13.26 35.91
C ASP A 46 4.04 13.71 34.74
N PRO A 47 2.71 13.65 34.87
CA PRO A 47 1.80 13.99 33.80
C PRO A 47 1.88 15.46 33.33
N ASP A 48 2.53 16.32 34.12
CA ASP A 48 2.72 17.75 33.84
C ASP A 48 4.05 18.09 33.16
N VAL A 49 4.88 17.09 32.85
CA VAL A 49 6.16 17.32 32.16
C VAL A 49 5.91 17.27 30.64
N ASN A 50 6.45 18.25 29.92
CA ASN A 50 6.44 18.33 28.47
C ASN A 50 6.65 16.97 27.79
N PRO A 51 5.91 16.65 26.73
CA PRO A 51 5.99 15.38 26.04
C PRO A 51 7.44 15.06 25.65
N LEU A 52 7.84 13.83 25.90
CA LEU A 52 9.20 13.35 25.63
C LEU A 52 9.50 13.56 24.13
N MET A 53 10.44 14.46 23.85
CA MET A 53 10.88 14.68 22.46
C MET A 53 11.91 13.62 22.08
N LYS A 54 11.52 12.66 21.26
CA LYS A 54 12.45 11.75 20.60
C LYS A 54 12.91 12.38 19.28
N THR A 55 14.07 13.04 19.31
CA THR A 55 14.69 13.56 18.09
C THR A 55 15.63 12.52 17.50
N ARG A 56 15.46 12.21 16.22
CA ARG A 56 16.41 11.40 15.47
C ARG A 56 17.39 12.33 14.76
N GLU A 57 18.69 12.07 14.90
CA GLU A 57 19.71 12.78 14.11
C GLU A 57 19.57 12.38 12.64
N LEU A 58 19.18 13.33 11.81
CA LEU A 58 19.03 13.16 10.36
C LEU A 58 20.29 13.67 9.67
N ASN A 59 21.15 12.75 9.25
CA ASN A 59 22.48 13.09 8.69
C ASN A 59 22.45 13.83 7.35
N LEU A 60 21.32 13.86 6.65
CA LEU A 60 21.17 14.42 5.30
C LEU A 60 19.92 15.31 5.20
N LEU A 61 19.82 16.32 6.08
CA LEU A 61 18.77 17.32 5.97
C LEU A 61 19.05 18.25 4.78
N PRO A 62 18.09 18.45 3.86
CA PRO A 62 18.19 19.48 2.84
C PRO A 62 18.29 20.86 3.51
N LYS A 63 19.19 21.73 3.03
CA LYS A 63 19.52 23.03 3.67
C LYS A 63 18.33 23.98 3.85
N PHE A 64 17.22 23.77 3.14
CA PHE A 64 16.06 24.68 3.11
C PHE A 64 14.75 24.02 3.49
N SER A 65 14.75 22.81 4.01
CA SER A 65 13.54 22.12 4.46
C SER A 65 13.60 21.85 5.96
N GLU A 66 12.54 22.23 6.64
CA GLU A 66 12.36 21.95 8.06
C GLU A 66 11.88 20.49 8.25
N PRO A 67 12.37 19.78 9.28
CA PRO A 67 11.89 18.45 9.60
C PRO A 67 10.41 18.52 10.01
N ARG A 68 9.61 17.57 9.50
CA ARG A 68 8.22 17.41 9.91
C ARG A 68 8.17 16.78 11.28
N GLN A 69 7.15 17.10 12.05
CA GLN A 69 6.93 16.56 13.40
C GLN A 69 5.63 15.76 13.44
N ALA A 70 5.63 14.68 14.21
CA ALA A 70 4.45 13.88 14.45
C ALA A 70 4.40 13.38 15.90
N TRP A 71 3.20 13.21 16.42
CA TRP A 71 2.98 12.68 17.76
C TRP A 71 3.22 11.18 17.79
N ILE A 72 3.72 10.68 18.94
CA ILE A 72 3.85 9.25 19.21
C ILE A 72 2.71 8.87 20.17
N GLU A 73 1.88 7.94 19.73
CA GLU A 73 0.72 7.43 20.46
C GLU A 73 0.98 6.03 21.03
N THR A 74 0.15 5.58 21.96
CA THR A 74 0.16 4.21 22.46
C THR A 74 -1.13 3.48 22.10
N LEU A 75 -1.05 2.18 21.82
CA LEU A 75 -2.21 1.32 21.60
C LEU A 75 -2.72 0.62 22.88
N ASN A 76 -2.10 0.86 24.02
CA ASN A 76 -2.48 0.23 25.27
C ASN A 76 -3.80 0.74 25.87
N CYS A 77 -4.27 1.90 25.41
CA CYS A 77 -5.52 2.51 25.86
C CYS A 77 -6.39 2.79 24.63
N ILE A 78 -7.71 2.70 24.80
CA ILE A 78 -8.69 3.05 23.75
C ILE A 78 -8.61 4.55 23.47
N GLU A 79 -8.53 5.35 24.54
CA GLU A 79 -8.39 6.80 24.41
C GLU A 79 -7.05 7.17 23.80
N ASP A 80 -7.01 8.28 23.10
CA ASP A 80 -5.81 8.81 22.47
C ASP A 80 -4.84 9.36 23.51
N LYS A 81 -3.75 8.62 23.76
CA LYS A 81 -2.72 8.98 24.71
C LYS A 81 -1.40 9.22 24.00
N ILE A 82 -0.97 10.48 24.01
CA ILE A 82 0.30 10.92 23.45
C ILE A 82 1.42 10.64 24.45
N ILE A 83 2.49 9.98 23.97
CA ILE A 83 3.69 9.68 24.76
C ILE A 83 4.78 10.71 24.48
N GLY A 84 4.91 11.16 23.23
CA GLY A 84 5.99 12.03 22.84
C GLY A 84 5.87 12.61 21.44
N LEU A 85 6.90 13.29 21.00
CA LEU A 85 7.02 13.89 19.67
C LEU A 85 8.24 13.30 18.95
N THR A 86 8.11 13.02 17.66
CA THR A 86 9.22 12.58 16.81
C THR A 86 9.39 13.47 15.59
N THR A 87 10.60 13.52 15.06
CA THR A 87 10.91 14.23 13.82
C THR A 87 10.94 13.28 12.64
N LEU A 88 10.31 13.68 11.54
CA LEU A 88 10.22 12.91 10.30
C LEU A 88 11.07 13.58 9.21
N HIS A 89 11.65 12.75 8.33
CA HIS A 89 12.50 13.24 7.25
C HIS A 89 11.68 14.01 6.21
N PRO A 90 12.05 15.27 5.87
CA PRO A 90 11.26 16.11 4.98
C PRO A 90 11.21 15.61 3.54
N GLU A 91 12.23 14.91 3.04
CA GLU A 91 12.22 14.31 1.70
C GLU A 91 11.30 13.10 1.55
N VAL A 92 10.80 12.56 2.67
CA VAL A 92 9.85 11.44 2.67
C VAL A 92 8.44 11.93 3.01
N PHE A 93 8.32 12.77 4.04
CA PHE A 93 7.03 13.19 4.58
C PHE A 93 6.67 14.66 4.28
N GLY A 94 7.50 15.34 3.50
CA GLY A 94 7.30 16.74 3.09
C GLY A 94 7.34 16.96 1.59
N VAL A 95 7.20 15.92 0.79
CA VAL A 95 7.22 15.98 -0.68
C VAL A 95 5.91 16.53 -1.22
N GLY A 96 5.98 17.35 -2.27
CA GLY A 96 4.80 17.84 -2.97
C GLY A 96 3.96 16.70 -3.56
N PRO A 97 2.63 16.80 -3.53
CA PRO A 97 1.74 15.74 -3.97
C PRO A 97 1.82 15.50 -5.49
N ARG A 98 2.26 14.30 -5.89
CA ARG A 98 2.34 13.82 -7.27
C ARG A 98 1.21 12.83 -7.54
N ILE A 99 0.00 13.35 -7.82
CA ILE A 99 -1.22 12.54 -8.05
C ILE A 99 -1.08 11.65 -9.29
N ASP A 100 -0.36 12.08 -10.31
CA ASP A 100 -0.02 11.31 -11.50
C ASP A 100 0.72 10.01 -11.16
N MET A 101 1.76 10.10 -10.31
CA MET A 101 2.54 8.94 -9.86
C MET A 101 1.74 8.02 -8.96
N ILE A 102 0.92 8.56 -8.07
CA ILE A 102 0.01 7.77 -7.22
C ILE A 102 -0.97 6.99 -8.09
N HIS A 103 -1.59 7.64 -9.08
CA HIS A 103 -2.50 6.97 -10.00
C HIS A 103 -1.82 5.84 -10.78
N LEU A 104 -0.60 6.07 -11.26
CA LEU A 104 0.19 5.07 -11.97
C LEU A 104 0.50 3.85 -11.09
N ASN A 105 0.88 4.07 -9.83
CA ASN A 105 1.13 3.01 -8.85
C ASN A 105 -0.13 2.19 -8.55
N VAL A 106 -1.27 2.85 -8.32
CA VAL A 106 -2.56 2.15 -8.11
C VAL A 106 -2.96 1.32 -9.33
N LYS A 107 -2.77 1.86 -10.54
CA LYS A 107 -3.03 1.14 -11.79
C LYS A 107 -2.11 -0.07 -11.92
N TRP A 108 -0.83 0.08 -11.60
CA TRP A 108 0.14 -1.01 -11.62
C TRP A 108 -0.25 -2.14 -10.66
N GLN A 109 -0.54 -1.83 -9.40
CA GLN A 109 -0.95 -2.83 -8.39
C GLN A 109 -2.23 -3.58 -8.80
N ARG A 110 -3.20 -2.90 -9.41
CA ARG A 110 -4.43 -3.54 -9.91
C ARG A 110 -4.15 -4.47 -11.08
N ASN A 111 -3.27 -4.08 -11.99
CA ASN A 111 -2.96 -4.85 -13.19
C ASN A 111 -2.09 -6.07 -12.93
N ILE A 112 -1.35 -6.13 -11.81
CA ILE A 112 -0.60 -7.35 -11.39
C ILE A 112 -1.53 -8.57 -11.28
N ARG A 113 -2.73 -8.38 -10.75
CA ARG A 113 -3.71 -9.46 -10.52
C ARG A 113 -4.69 -9.64 -11.67
N TYR A 114 -4.67 -8.73 -12.66
CA TYR A 114 -5.66 -8.73 -13.72
C TYR A 114 -5.19 -9.56 -14.91
N VAL A 115 -5.93 -10.65 -15.16
CA VAL A 115 -5.79 -11.48 -16.35
C VAL A 115 -7.12 -11.44 -17.10
N SER A 116 -7.07 -11.06 -18.38
CA SER A 116 -8.25 -11.06 -19.25
C SER A 116 -8.46 -12.44 -19.84
N PHE A 117 -9.65 -13.00 -19.66
CA PHE A 117 -10.09 -14.24 -20.27
C PHE A 117 -10.93 -14.02 -21.52
N ALA A 118 -11.07 -12.78 -21.96
CA ALA A 118 -11.76 -12.47 -23.22
C ALA A 118 -11.04 -13.15 -24.39
N HIS A 119 -11.79 -13.89 -25.21
CA HIS A 119 -11.25 -14.62 -26.34
C HIS A 119 -12.16 -14.49 -27.55
N ALA A 120 -11.58 -14.15 -28.69
CA ALA A 120 -12.26 -14.20 -29.97
C ALA A 120 -11.51 -15.14 -30.89
N PRO A 121 -12.19 -16.06 -31.62
CA PRO A 121 -11.52 -17.00 -32.49
C PRO A 121 -10.84 -16.27 -33.65
N SER A 122 -9.60 -16.68 -33.93
CA SER A 122 -8.85 -16.21 -35.09
C SER A 122 -9.29 -16.92 -36.35
N ARG A 123 -8.81 -16.46 -37.49
CA ARG A 123 -9.07 -17.10 -38.79
C ARG A 123 -8.70 -18.59 -38.80
N HIS A 124 -7.66 -19.01 -38.07
CA HIS A 124 -7.22 -20.40 -38.04
C HIS A 124 -8.09 -21.28 -37.16
N GLU A 125 -8.73 -20.73 -36.18
CA GLU A 125 -9.62 -21.41 -35.23
C GLU A 125 -11.06 -21.48 -35.71
N MET A 126 -11.41 -20.66 -36.73
CA MET A 126 -12.74 -20.65 -37.28
C MET A 126 -13.07 -21.96 -38.01
N PRO A 127 -14.28 -22.52 -37.81
CA PRO A 127 -14.73 -23.68 -38.55
C PRO A 127 -14.85 -23.36 -40.04
N GLY A 128 -14.61 -24.35 -40.88
CA GLY A 128 -14.74 -24.22 -42.33
C GLY A 128 -13.46 -24.59 -43.09
N THR A 129 -13.55 -24.57 -44.40
CA THR A 129 -12.43 -24.91 -45.30
C THR A 129 -11.70 -23.66 -45.79
N ARG A 130 -10.44 -23.82 -46.16
CA ARG A 130 -9.65 -22.77 -46.82
C ARG A 130 -10.03 -22.61 -48.30
N ARG A 131 -10.99 -23.42 -48.81
CA ARG A 131 -11.42 -23.36 -50.19
C ARG A 131 -12.05 -21.99 -50.50
N LYS A 132 -11.72 -21.48 -51.67
CA LYS A 132 -12.35 -20.27 -52.19
C LYS A 132 -13.84 -20.53 -52.46
N PRO A 133 -14.78 -19.72 -51.94
CA PRO A 133 -16.22 -19.97 -52.02
C PRO A 133 -16.79 -19.81 -53.43
N ARG A 134 -16.12 -19.05 -54.30
CA ARG A 134 -16.53 -18.82 -55.65
C ARG A 134 -15.36 -18.44 -56.57
N PRO A 135 -15.48 -18.58 -57.89
CA PRO A 135 -14.48 -18.15 -58.86
C PRO A 135 -14.17 -16.66 -58.74
N GLN A 136 -12.94 -16.26 -59.12
CA GLN A 136 -12.46 -14.89 -59.01
C GLN A 136 -13.24 -13.89 -59.88
N LYS A 137 -13.71 -14.33 -61.06
CA LYS A 137 -14.44 -13.55 -62.04
C LYS A 137 -15.68 -14.32 -62.51
N GLY A 138 -16.63 -13.64 -63.19
CA GLY A 138 -17.80 -14.27 -63.83
C GLY A 138 -19.03 -14.48 -62.93
N THR A 139 -18.99 -14.07 -61.63
CA THR A 139 -20.13 -14.30 -60.74
C THR A 139 -20.96 -13.04 -60.44
N GLY A 140 -20.51 -11.84 -60.85
CA GLY A 140 -21.17 -10.57 -60.53
C GLY A 140 -21.20 -10.20 -59.06
N ARG A 141 -20.52 -10.98 -58.15
CA ARG A 141 -20.52 -10.78 -56.73
C ARG A 141 -19.14 -10.37 -56.23
N SER A 142 -19.05 -9.81 -55.01
CA SER A 142 -17.80 -9.39 -54.37
C SER A 142 -16.79 -10.53 -54.31
N ARG A 143 -15.50 -10.21 -54.47
CA ARG A 143 -14.40 -11.18 -54.39
C ARG A 143 -14.13 -11.58 -52.96
N HIS A 144 -13.98 -12.89 -52.70
CA HIS A 144 -13.66 -13.42 -51.39
C HIS A 144 -12.46 -14.37 -51.45
N GLY A 145 -11.68 -14.43 -50.37
CA GLY A 145 -10.53 -15.32 -50.23
C GLY A 145 -10.95 -16.74 -49.86
N ASP A 146 -11.24 -16.98 -48.62
CA ASP A 146 -11.68 -18.28 -48.10
C ASP A 146 -12.92 -18.16 -47.20
N LEU A 147 -13.51 -19.32 -46.85
CA LEU A 147 -14.70 -19.38 -45.98
C LEU A 147 -14.40 -19.05 -44.51
N ARG A 148 -13.12 -19.15 -44.07
CA ARG A 148 -12.71 -18.83 -42.71
C ARG A 148 -12.50 -17.35 -42.46
N SER A 149 -12.73 -16.50 -43.44
CA SER A 149 -12.59 -15.05 -43.21
C SER A 149 -13.63 -14.56 -42.20
N PRO A 150 -13.24 -13.80 -41.18
CA PRO A 150 -14.18 -13.22 -40.22
C PRO A 150 -15.28 -12.36 -40.86
N LEU A 151 -15.00 -11.76 -42.01
CA LEU A 151 -15.94 -10.96 -42.77
C LEU A 151 -17.03 -11.79 -43.49
N PHE A 152 -16.73 -13.05 -43.79
CA PHE A 152 -17.63 -13.92 -44.58
C PHE A 152 -18.50 -14.80 -43.69
N THR A 153 -17.95 -15.32 -42.62
CA THR A 153 -18.66 -16.21 -41.69
C THR A 153 -19.22 -15.42 -40.51
N LYS A 154 -20.53 -15.55 -40.28
CA LYS A 154 -21.21 -14.95 -39.10
C LYS A 154 -20.83 -15.67 -37.77
N THR A 155 -19.64 -16.22 -37.67
CA THR A 155 -19.20 -17.06 -36.55
C THR A 155 -18.49 -16.31 -35.44
N GLY A 156 -18.51 -14.97 -35.45
CA GLY A 156 -17.99 -14.15 -34.38
C GLY A 156 -16.46 -14.00 -34.34
N GLY A 157 -15.75 -14.43 -35.36
CA GLY A 157 -14.31 -14.27 -35.46
C GLY A 157 -13.87 -12.82 -35.69
N VAL A 158 -12.75 -12.42 -35.15
CA VAL A 158 -12.15 -11.08 -35.28
C VAL A 158 -10.70 -11.21 -35.76
N ALA A 159 -10.29 -10.32 -36.72
CA ALA A 159 -8.94 -10.39 -37.28
C ALA A 159 -7.84 -10.18 -36.26
N HIS A 160 -8.01 -9.24 -35.34
CA HIS A 160 -7.10 -8.90 -34.22
C HIS A 160 -7.91 -8.84 -32.93
N GLY A 161 -8.58 -9.92 -32.61
CA GLY A 161 -9.39 -10.03 -31.41
C GLY A 161 -8.57 -10.31 -30.15
N PRO A 162 -9.23 -10.20 -28.99
CA PRO A 162 -8.60 -10.54 -27.71
C PRO A 162 -8.24 -12.02 -27.68
N ARG A 163 -7.17 -12.34 -26.93
CA ARG A 163 -6.67 -13.70 -26.74
C ARG A 163 -6.64 -14.05 -25.25
N SER A 164 -7.24 -15.17 -24.92
CA SER A 164 -7.24 -15.68 -23.53
C SER A 164 -6.14 -16.73 -23.34
N PRO A 165 -5.44 -16.71 -22.20
CA PRO A 165 -5.37 -15.67 -21.17
C PRO A 165 -4.40 -14.54 -21.60
N THR A 166 -4.80 -13.28 -21.40
CA THR A 166 -3.90 -12.14 -21.62
C THR A 166 -3.63 -11.42 -20.29
N PRO A 167 -2.42 -11.52 -19.73
CA PRO A 167 -2.06 -10.76 -18.55
C PRO A 167 -1.87 -9.28 -18.91
N HIS A 168 -2.44 -8.41 -18.09
CA HIS A 168 -2.28 -6.95 -18.23
C HIS A 168 -1.17 -6.39 -17.35
N PHE A 169 -0.34 -7.27 -16.81
CA PHE A 169 0.83 -6.93 -16.03
C PHE A 169 1.82 -6.07 -16.85
N PHE A 170 2.36 -5.05 -16.20
CA PHE A 170 3.49 -4.26 -16.71
C PHE A 170 4.46 -3.97 -15.58
N VAL A 171 5.71 -3.69 -15.91
CA VAL A 171 6.76 -3.37 -14.92
C VAL A 171 6.78 -1.87 -14.70
N LEU A 172 6.68 -1.46 -13.44
CA LEU A 172 6.83 -0.06 -13.05
C LEU A 172 8.26 0.19 -12.57
N GLY A 173 8.87 1.30 -12.99
CA GLY A 173 10.20 1.71 -12.58
C GLY A 173 10.30 1.91 -11.07
N ILE A 174 11.48 1.62 -10.50
CA ILE A 174 11.71 1.75 -9.05
C ILE A 174 11.51 3.19 -8.56
N TRP A 175 11.97 4.17 -9.34
CA TRP A 175 11.82 5.59 -9.01
C TRP A 175 10.37 6.05 -8.99
N GLU A 176 9.55 5.57 -9.92
CA GLU A 176 8.12 5.86 -9.97
C GLU A 176 7.39 5.29 -8.76
N ARG A 177 7.82 4.11 -8.28
CA ARG A 177 7.29 3.51 -7.04
C ARG A 177 7.67 4.32 -5.81
N ILE A 178 8.95 4.72 -5.70
CA ILE A 178 9.45 5.54 -4.59
C ILE A 178 8.73 6.89 -4.54
N ILE A 179 8.63 7.60 -5.68
CA ILE A 179 7.93 8.90 -5.74
C ILE A 179 6.45 8.75 -5.38
N GLY A 180 5.80 7.67 -5.84
CA GLY A 180 4.42 7.39 -5.48
C GLY A 180 4.23 7.16 -3.99
N LEU A 181 5.12 6.37 -3.36
CA LEU A 181 5.08 6.09 -1.93
C LEU A 181 5.34 7.35 -1.08
N THR A 182 6.41 8.09 -1.38
CA THR A 182 6.75 9.33 -0.63
C THR A 182 5.66 10.39 -0.76
N SER A 183 5.08 10.55 -1.96
CA SER A 183 3.93 11.45 -2.17
C SER A 183 2.71 11.02 -1.35
N THR A 184 2.43 9.72 -1.29
CA THR A 184 1.29 9.20 -0.51
C THR A 184 1.49 9.42 0.99
N LEU A 185 2.69 9.14 1.52
CA LEU A 185 3.03 9.37 2.92
C LEU A 185 2.94 10.85 3.29
N SER A 186 3.45 11.74 2.42
CA SER A 186 3.35 13.19 2.62
C SER A 186 1.92 13.70 2.65
N ILE A 187 1.05 13.18 1.76
CA ILE A 187 -0.36 13.53 1.72
C ILE A 187 -1.06 13.02 2.99
N LYS A 188 -0.79 11.79 3.42
CA LYS A 188 -1.39 11.21 4.62
C LYS A 188 -0.96 11.97 5.89
N HIS A 189 0.30 12.36 5.98
CA HIS A 189 0.76 13.23 7.05
C HIS A 189 0.07 14.60 7.06
N ALA A 190 -0.15 15.20 5.90
CA ALA A 190 -0.83 16.50 5.78
C ALA A 190 -2.35 16.42 6.02
N GLN A 191 -2.93 15.22 5.95
CA GLN A 191 -4.35 14.95 6.24
C GLN A 191 -4.58 14.52 7.70
N ASP A 192 -3.53 14.46 8.51
CA ASP A 192 -3.55 13.89 9.88
C ASP A 192 -4.04 12.42 9.92
N ASP A 193 -3.86 11.70 8.81
CA ASP A 193 -4.19 10.27 8.68
C ASP A 193 -2.97 9.36 8.88
N LEU A 194 -1.83 9.90 9.30
CA LEU A 194 -0.59 9.18 9.60
C LEU A 194 -0.34 9.21 11.10
N HIS A 195 -0.57 8.08 11.74
CA HIS A 195 -0.35 7.90 13.16
C HIS A 195 0.94 7.13 13.41
N ILE A 196 1.74 7.57 14.38
CA ILE A 196 2.98 6.92 14.80
C ILE A 196 2.77 6.36 16.20
N VAL A 197 2.91 5.05 16.34
CA VAL A 197 2.73 4.37 17.61
C VAL A 197 4.05 3.81 18.12
N ASP A 198 4.17 3.69 19.45
CA ASP A 198 5.37 3.19 20.10
C ASP A 198 5.55 1.69 19.85
N SER A 199 4.49 0.91 19.99
CA SER A 199 4.46 -0.53 19.69
C SER A 199 3.10 -0.96 19.19
N LEU A 200 3.05 -2.10 18.47
CA LEU A 200 1.80 -2.77 18.08
C LEU A 200 1.30 -3.75 19.15
N ASP A 201 1.89 -3.75 20.33
CA ASP A 201 1.41 -4.58 21.43
C ASP A 201 0.09 -4.03 21.96
N ILE A 202 -0.94 -4.86 21.96
CA ILE A 202 -2.25 -4.56 22.54
C ILE A 202 -2.50 -5.45 23.77
N PRO A 203 -3.27 -4.98 24.75
CA PRO A 203 -3.48 -5.72 26.01
C PRO A 203 -4.34 -6.98 25.84
N THR A 204 -5.20 -7.04 24.83
CA THR A 204 -6.16 -8.11 24.62
C THR A 204 -6.17 -8.64 23.18
N GLU A 205 -6.50 -9.92 23.01
CA GLU A 205 -6.64 -10.56 21.70
C GLU A 205 -8.05 -10.31 21.09
N ASN A 206 -8.89 -9.50 21.72
CA ASN A 206 -10.28 -9.30 21.32
C ASN A 206 -10.38 -8.30 20.16
N LYS A 207 -11.04 -8.70 19.08
CA LYS A 207 -11.33 -7.82 17.93
C LYS A 207 -12.14 -6.57 18.31
N GLY A 208 -13.02 -6.67 19.32
CA GLY A 208 -13.81 -5.54 19.80
C GLY A 208 -12.93 -4.40 20.29
N TYR A 209 -11.80 -4.71 20.96
CA TYR A 209 -10.86 -3.70 21.43
C TYR A 209 -10.29 -2.84 20.28
N ILE A 210 -9.92 -3.46 19.16
CA ILE A 210 -9.40 -2.72 17.99
C ILE A 210 -10.51 -1.91 17.32
N GLN A 211 -11.71 -2.45 17.22
CA GLN A 211 -12.85 -1.73 16.65
C GLN A 211 -13.20 -0.49 17.47
N ASP A 212 -13.30 -0.65 18.79
CA ASP A 212 -13.55 0.45 19.72
C ASP A 212 -12.44 1.51 19.66
N LEU A 213 -11.17 1.08 19.55
CA LEU A 213 -10.03 1.97 19.41
C LEU A 213 -10.08 2.78 18.10
N VAL A 214 -10.35 2.13 16.97
CA VAL A 214 -10.46 2.79 15.65
C VAL A 214 -11.62 3.78 15.63
N GLU A 215 -12.75 3.43 16.26
CA GLU A 215 -13.92 4.30 16.34
C GLU A 215 -13.67 5.49 17.28
N ALA A 216 -13.11 5.25 18.46
CA ALA A 216 -12.82 6.29 19.44
C ALA A 216 -11.81 7.33 18.90
N ARG A 217 -10.74 6.85 18.22
CA ARG A 217 -9.72 7.72 17.61
C ARG A 217 -10.07 8.23 16.23
N LYS A 218 -11.23 7.83 15.68
CA LYS A 218 -11.71 8.28 14.36
C LYS A 218 -10.73 8.03 13.21
N TRP A 219 -10.02 6.91 13.23
CA TRP A 219 -9.02 6.56 12.20
C TRP A 219 -9.64 6.26 10.82
N GLY A 220 -10.95 6.29 10.71
CA GLY A 220 -11.66 6.08 9.46
C GLY A 220 -11.97 4.60 9.18
N PRO A 221 -12.57 4.32 8.00
CA PRO A 221 -13.16 3.01 7.71
C PRO A 221 -12.15 1.92 7.38
N SER A 222 -10.88 2.23 7.18
CA SER A 222 -9.86 1.27 6.78
C SER A 222 -8.50 1.69 7.31
N VAL A 223 -7.82 0.79 8.01
CA VAL A 223 -6.55 1.05 8.66
C VAL A 223 -5.50 0.08 8.13
N LEU A 224 -4.30 0.60 7.86
CA LEU A 224 -3.12 -0.18 7.52
C LEU A 224 -2.10 -0.03 8.65
N MET A 225 -1.81 -1.13 9.32
CA MET A 225 -0.79 -1.20 10.36
C MET A 225 0.49 -1.79 9.79
N VAL A 226 1.61 -1.12 10.00
CA VAL A 226 2.90 -1.50 9.41
C VAL A 226 3.93 -1.63 10.51
N ASP A 227 4.64 -2.77 10.54
CA ASP A 227 5.76 -3.01 11.45
C ASP A 227 7.01 -3.45 10.69
N VAL A 228 8.16 -3.34 11.34
CA VAL A 228 9.46 -3.72 10.77
C VAL A 228 9.66 -5.24 10.74
N PRO A 229 9.39 -5.99 11.83
CA PRO A 229 9.58 -7.44 11.88
C PRO A 229 8.49 -8.19 11.10
N ASP A 230 8.86 -9.38 10.60
CA ASP A 230 7.93 -10.32 9.99
C ASP A 230 6.97 -10.93 11.01
N MET A 231 7.52 -11.22 12.20
CA MET A 231 6.77 -11.77 13.32
C MET A 231 6.19 -10.63 14.15
N MET A 232 4.95 -10.30 13.91
CA MET A 232 4.23 -9.28 14.65
C MET A 232 3.71 -9.79 16.00
N PRO A 233 3.37 -8.90 16.94
CA PRO A 233 2.79 -9.30 18.22
C PRO A 233 1.56 -10.17 18.04
N ARG A 234 1.44 -11.21 18.86
CA ARG A 234 0.37 -12.22 18.75
C ARG A 234 -1.02 -11.60 18.90
N ASN A 235 -1.19 -10.76 19.93
CA ASN A 235 -2.50 -10.23 20.27
C ASN A 235 -3.11 -9.45 19.11
N ILE A 236 -2.34 -8.56 18.46
CA ILE A 236 -2.84 -7.76 17.33
C ILE A 236 -3.10 -8.63 16.10
N THR A 237 -2.27 -9.65 15.87
CA THR A 237 -2.45 -10.56 14.73
C THR A 237 -3.77 -11.33 14.85
N VAL A 238 -4.06 -11.88 16.02
CA VAL A 238 -5.31 -12.60 16.28
C VAL A 238 -6.52 -11.66 16.19
N ALA A 239 -6.41 -10.47 16.79
CA ALA A 239 -7.50 -9.51 16.82
C ALA A 239 -7.84 -8.92 15.43
N THR A 240 -6.87 -8.80 14.52
CA THR A 240 -7.08 -8.27 13.17
C THR A 240 -7.49 -9.31 12.14
N ASP A 241 -7.26 -10.61 12.38
CA ASP A 241 -7.53 -11.69 11.42
C ASP A 241 -8.99 -11.75 10.97
N GLU A 242 -9.91 -11.48 11.88
CA GLU A 242 -11.35 -11.47 11.60
C GLU A 242 -11.87 -10.15 10.99
N ILE A 243 -11.02 -9.11 10.90
CA ILE A 243 -11.43 -7.77 10.49
C ILE A 243 -10.92 -7.48 9.07
N THR A 244 -11.81 -7.46 8.10
CA THR A 244 -11.45 -7.34 6.67
C THR A 244 -10.93 -5.96 6.23
N HIS A 245 -11.21 -4.91 6.98
CA HIS A 245 -10.86 -3.54 6.65
C HIS A 245 -9.64 -3.01 7.42
N ILE A 246 -9.08 -3.80 8.33
CA ILE A 246 -7.83 -3.53 9.02
C ILE A 246 -6.80 -4.53 8.51
N ASN A 247 -5.70 -4.03 7.97
CA ASN A 247 -4.65 -4.86 7.42
C ASN A 247 -3.35 -4.66 8.18
N LEU A 248 -2.68 -5.76 8.49
CA LEU A 248 -1.39 -5.80 9.15
C LEU A 248 -0.35 -6.30 8.15
N MET A 249 0.75 -5.58 7.98
CA MET A 249 1.80 -5.95 7.02
C MET A 249 3.18 -5.51 7.47
N PRO A 250 4.24 -6.24 7.09
CA PRO A 250 5.62 -5.78 7.28
C PRO A 250 5.96 -4.64 6.31
N VAL A 251 7.01 -3.88 6.62
CA VAL A 251 7.45 -2.71 5.81
C VAL A 251 7.73 -3.05 4.34
N TYR A 252 8.15 -4.28 4.04
CA TYR A 252 8.47 -4.70 2.68
C TYR A 252 7.27 -5.30 1.92
N GLY A 253 6.10 -5.43 2.54
CA GLY A 253 4.87 -6.02 2.00
C GLY A 253 4.15 -5.20 0.92
#